data_cddd5761e942f8ead2fb8253aaaa0638
#
_entry.id   cddd5761e942f8ead2fb8253aaaa0638
#
_cell.length_a   1.000
_cell.length_b   1.000
_cell.length_c   1.000
_cell.angle_alpha   90.00
_cell.angle_beta   90.00
_cell.angle_gamma   90.00
#
_symmetry.space_group_name_H-M   'P 1'
#
loop_
_entity.id
_entity.type
_entity.pdbx_description
1 polymer ?
#
loop_
_entity_poly.entity_id
_entity_poly.type
_entity_poly.pdbx_seq_one_letter_code
_entity_poly.pdbx_strand_id
1 'polypeptide(L)'
;MTINNGTVTTHSTDDGVNASLDDGLADQNASPSITINGGVVKVYADADGLDSNGDLTITGGTTTVVGPTTVDNGSFDADGTFAITGGTVVGYW
;
A
#
# COMPACT_ATOMS: atom_id res chain seq x y z
N MET A 1 6.46 6.41 0.31
CA MET A 1 6.20 6.19 1.75
C MET A 1 6.96 4.97 2.22
N THR A 2 7.61 5.07 3.36
CA THR A 2 8.40 3.96 3.92
C THR A 2 7.99 3.73 5.37
N ILE A 3 7.70 2.48 5.72
CA ILE A 3 7.40 2.06 7.09
C ILE A 3 8.49 1.08 7.53
N ASN A 4 9.30 1.47 8.51
CA ASN A 4 10.40 0.65 8.99
C ASN A 4 10.07 -0.05 10.31
N ASN A 5 9.16 0.51 11.10
CA ASN A 5 8.86 -0.02 12.42
C ASN A 5 7.57 0.62 12.95
N GLY A 6 7.09 0.13 14.09
CA GLY A 6 5.90 0.68 14.75
C GLY A 6 4.62 -0.02 14.32
N THR A 7 3.48 0.55 14.71
CA THR A 7 2.15 0.04 14.39
C THR A 7 1.35 1.10 13.68
N VAL A 8 0.84 0.76 12.51
CA VAL A 8 -0.01 1.64 11.71
C VAL A 8 -1.35 0.96 11.49
N THR A 9 -2.44 1.65 11.81
CA THR A 9 -3.80 1.16 11.55
C THR A 9 -4.57 2.25 10.82
N THR A 10 -5.17 1.89 9.70
CA THR A 10 -5.99 2.82 8.91
C THR A 10 -7.39 2.26 8.71
N HIS A 11 -8.37 3.16 8.72
CA HIS A 11 -9.75 2.89 8.33
C HIS A 11 -10.15 3.94 7.31
N SER A 12 -10.51 3.51 6.12
CA SER A 12 -10.74 4.45 5.02
C SER A 12 -11.94 4.04 4.19
N THR A 13 -12.69 5.05 3.71
CA THR A 13 -13.77 4.84 2.75
C THR A 13 -13.27 4.84 1.31
N ASP A 14 -11.99 5.15 1.11
CA ASP A 14 -11.29 5.10 -0.16
C ASP A 14 -10.06 4.21 0.03
N ASP A 15 -8.94 4.48 -0.62
CA ASP A 15 -7.73 3.70 -0.44
C ASP A 15 -7.21 3.81 1.00
N GLY A 16 -6.71 2.72 1.54
CA GLY A 16 -6.14 2.72 2.88
C GLY A 16 -4.85 3.51 2.95
N VAL A 17 -3.94 3.23 2.02
CA VAL A 17 -2.69 3.94 1.85
C VAL A 17 -2.51 4.18 0.35
N ASN A 18 -2.20 5.41 -0.01
CA ASN A 18 -2.05 5.80 -1.41
C ASN A 18 -0.77 6.59 -1.61
N ALA A 19 0.07 6.14 -2.53
CA ALA A 19 1.24 6.87 -3.01
C ALA A 19 1.03 7.19 -4.47
N SER A 20 0.74 8.44 -4.77
CA SER A 20 0.37 8.86 -6.11
C SER A 20 1.18 10.05 -6.57
N LEU A 21 1.31 10.19 -7.90
CA LEU A 21 1.84 11.40 -8.52
C LEU A 21 0.73 12.45 -8.62
N ASP A 22 1.06 13.68 -8.27
CA ASP A 22 0.23 14.81 -8.54
C ASP A 22 0.57 15.33 -9.95
N ASP A 23 -0.38 15.28 -10.85
CA ASP A 23 -0.19 15.73 -12.24
C ASP A 23 0.21 17.20 -12.34
N GLY A 24 -0.02 17.99 -11.30
CA GLY A 24 0.40 19.38 -11.23
C GLY A 24 1.87 19.59 -10.89
N LEU A 25 2.58 18.55 -10.47
CA LEU A 25 3.98 18.68 -10.11
C LEU A 25 4.88 18.65 -11.34
N ALA A 26 5.92 19.48 -11.30
CA ALA A 26 6.85 19.58 -12.41
C ALA A 26 7.88 18.46 -12.47
N ASP A 27 8.10 17.74 -11.38
CA ASP A 27 9.09 16.67 -11.33
C ASP A 27 8.52 15.38 -11.89
N GLN A 28 8.77 15.14 -13.16
CA GLN A 28 8.34 13.94 -13.86
C GLN A 28 9.20 12.72 -13.51
N ASN A 29 10.31 12.91 -12.81
CA ASN A 29 11.20 11.83 -12.40
C ASN A 29 10.82 11.27 -11.01
N ALA A 30 9.93 11.92 -10.30
CA ALA A 30 9.45 11.42 -9.02
C ALA A 30 8.71 10.09 -9.23
N SER A 31 9.08 9.08 -8.44
CA SER A 31 8.47 7.76 -8.51
C SER A 31 7.80 7.48 -7.18
N PRO A 32 6.47 7.61 -7.09
CA PRO A 32 5.78 7.27 -5.85
C PRO A 32 5.99 5.80 -5.52
N SER A 33 6.15 5.51 -4.25
CA SER A 33 6.34 4.13 -3.81
C SER A 33 5.80 3.92 -2.41
N ILE A 34 5.45 2.66 -2.12
CA ILE A 34 5.15 2.19 -0.78
C ILE A 34 6.18 1.11 -0.46
N THR A 35 6.93 1.29 0.62
CA THR A 35 7.91 0.32 1.09
C THR A 35 7.64 -0.01 2.56
N ILE A 36 7.44 -1.28 2.86
CA ILE A 36 7.22 -1.76 4.22
C ILE A 36 8.36 -2.71 4.59
N ASN A 37 9.25 -2.25 5.46
CA ASN A 37 10.43 -3.00 5.88
C ASN A 37 10.24 -3.68 7.23
N GLY A 38 9.26 -3.26 8.01
CA GLY A 38 9.02 -3.83 9.33
C GLY A 38 7.78 -3.22 9.97
N GLY A 39 7.54 -3.59 11.24
CA GLY A 39 6.40 -3.11 12.00
C GLY A 39 5.13 -3.91 11.76
N VAL A 40 4.01 -3.39 12.24
CA VAL A 40 2.68 -3.98 12.07
C VAL A 40 1.80 -2.98 11.35
N VAL A 41 1.27 -3.36 10.20
CA VAL A 41 0.42 -2.50 9.39
C VAL A 41 -0.93 -3.18 9.22
N LYS A 42 -2.00 -2.51 9.64
CA LYS A 42 -3.37 -2.98 9.50
C LYS A 42 -4.16 -1.95 8.72
N VAL A 43 -4.74 -2.36 7.61
CA VAL A 43 -5.46 -1.48 6.71
C VAL A 43 -6.86 -2.02 6.49
N TYR A 44 -7.86 -1.16 6.74
CA TYR A 44 -9.27 -1.44 6.46
C TYR A 44 -9.73 -0.40 5.46
N ALA A 45 -10.02 -0.81 4.23
CA ALA A 45 -10.33 0.12 3.15
C ALA A 45 -11.52 -0.36 2.33
N ASP A 46 -12.33 0.59 1.86
CA ASP A 46 -13.46 0.30 0.97
C ASP A 46 -13.05 0.30 -0.51
N ALA A 47 -11.91 0.92 -0.84
CA ALA A 47 -11.28 0.83 -2.15
C ALA A 47 -10.00 0.00 -2.04
N ASP A 48 -8.93 0.32 -2.75
CA ASP A 48 -7.69 -0.44 -2.65
C ASP A 48 -7.07 -0.30 -1.25
N GLY A 49 -6.53 -1.38 -0.73
CA GLY A 49 -5.85 -1.34 0.56
C GLY A 49 -4.57 -0.53 0.49
N LEU A 50 -3.61 -1.03 -0.26
CA LEU A 50 -2.36 -0.33 -0.55
C LEU A 50 -2.32 -0.04 -2.05
N ASP A 51 -2.29 1.24 -2.39
CA ASP A 51 -2.29 1.69 -3.79
C ASP A 51 -1.05 2.54 -4.03
N SER A 52 -0.26 2.15 -5.01
CA SER A 52 0.94 2.90 -5.41
C SER A 52 0.93 3.16 -6.90
N ASN A 53 1.13 4.40 -7.30
CA ASN A 53 1.33 4.74 -8.72
C ASN A 53 2.74 4.36 -9.20
N GLY A 54 3.60 3.88 -8.33
CA GLY A 54 4.89 3.31 -8.66
C GLY A 54 5.01 1.92 -8.05
N ASP A 55 6.09 1.67 -7.33
CA ASP A 55 6.39 0.36 -6.77
C ASP A 55 5.72 0.15 -5.41
N LEU A 56 5.41 -1.10 -5.11
CA LEU A 56 4.97 -1.55 -3.80
C LEU A 56 5.88 -2.70 -3.36
N THR A 57 6.65 -2.49 -2.30
CA THR A 57 7.64 -3.46 -1.84
C THR A 57 7.45 -3.76 -0.36
N ILE A 58 7.38 -5.03 0.01
CA ILE A 58 7.27 -5.48 1.39
C ILE A 58 8.44 -6.43 1.66
N THR A 59 9.32 -6.02 2.57
CA THR A 59 10.53 -6.79 2.91
C THR A 59 10.50 -7.40 4.30
N GLY A 60 9.55 -6.98 5.15
CA GLY A 60 9.46 -7.51 6.51
C GLY A 60 8.21 -7.04 7.22
N GLY A 61 8.09 -7.37 8.50
CA GLY A 61 6.96 -7.01 9.34
C GLY A 61 5.72 -7.86 9.10
N THR A 62 4.59 -7.37 9.59
CA THR A 62 3.27 -8.02 9.40
C THR A 62 2.31 -7.01 8.80
N THR A 63 1.80 -7.30 7.62
CA THR A 63 0.85 -6.45 6.91
C THR A 63 -0.45 -7.19 6.70
N THR A 64 -1.54 -6.64 7.22
CA THR A 64 -2.89 -7.17 7.04
C THR A 64 -3.75 -6.12 6.37
N VAL A 65 -4.38 -6.48 5.27
CA VAL A 65 -5.26 -5.59 4.51
C VAL A 65 -6.63 -6.24 4.41
N VAL A 66 -7.65 -5.53 4.88
CA VAL A 66 -9.06 -5.95 4.78
C VAL A 66 -9.77 -4.97 3.87
N GLY A 67 -10.31 -5.46 2.80
CA GLY A 67 -10.92 -4.71 1.72
C GLY A 67 -10.22 -4.99 0.40
N PRO A 68 -10.75 -4.50 -0.69
CA PRO A 68 -11.90 -3.62 -0.80
C PRO A 68 -13.25 -4.34 -0.70
N THR A 69 -14.33 -3.54 -0.68
CA THR A 69 -15.69 -4.07 -0.69
C THR A 69 -16.29 -4.12 -2.11
N THR A 70 -15.56 -3.62 -3.10
CA THR A 70 -16.02 -3.58 -4.49
C THR A 70 -15.17 -4.50 -5.36
N VAL A 71 -15.77 -5.04 -6.45
CA VAL A 71 -15.10 -6.01 -7.31
C VAL A 71 -14.01 -5.38 -8.19
N ASP A 72 -14.01 -4.06 -8.35
CA ASP A 72 -13.07 -3.37 -9.23
C ASP A 72 -11.75 -3.01 -8.55
N ASN A 73 -11.63 -3.23 -7.24
CA ASN A 73 -10.45 -2.87 -6.47
C ASN A 73 -9.79 -4.13 -5.91
N GLY A 74 -8.56 -4.01 -5.47
CA GLY A 74 -7.80 -5.09 -4.85
C GLY A 74 -7.18 -4.65 -3.52
N SER A 75 -6.82 -5.61 -2.68
CA SER A 75 -6.11 -5.31 -1.43
C SER A 75 -4.79 -4.59 -1.71
N PHE A 76 -4.15 -4.92 -2.81
CA PHE A 76 -2.87 -4.35 -3.23
C PHE A 76 -2.96 -3.93 -4.69
N ASP A 77 -2.53 -2.71 -4.98
CA ASP A 77 -2.47 -2.19 -6.34
C ASP A 77 -1.15 -1.42 -6.52
N ALA A 78 -0.39 -1.80 -7.54
CA ALA A 78 0.87 -1.12 -7.87
C ALA A 78 0.96 -0.96 -9.39
N ASP A 79 1.21 0.25 -9.84
CA ASP A 79 1.39 0.53 -11.27
C ASP A 79 2.78 0.10 -11.74
N GLY A 80 3.75 0.04 -10.83
CA GLY A 80 5.08 -0.46 -11.10
C GLY A 80 5.26 -1.91 -10.67
N THR A 81 6.34 -2.20 -9.96
CA THR A 81 6.66 -3.53 -9.48
C THR A 81 6.01 -3.78 -8.12
N PHE A 82 5.33 -4.92 -7.98
CA PHE A 82 4.85 -5.40 -6.69
C PHE A 82 5.74 -6.57 -6.27
N ALA A 83 6.47 -6.39 -5.16
CA ALA A 83 7.40 -7.40 -4.67
C ALA A 83 7.22 -7.63 -3.17
N ILE A 84 7.12 -8.90 -2.79
CA ILE A 84 7.12 -9.32 -1.40
C ILE A 84 8.34 -10.23 -1.23
N THR A 85 9.34 -9.75 -0.49
CA THR A 85 10.59 -10.49 -0.30
C THR A 85 10.75 -11.00 1.13
N GLY A 86 9.87 -10.62 2.04
CA GLY A 86 9.91 -11.08 3.42
C GLY A 86 8.68 -10.63 4.19
N GLY A 87 8.59 -11.05 5.46
CA GLY A 87 7.49 -10.72 6.33
C GLY A 87 6.25 -11.58 6.13
N THR A 88 5.17 -11.19 6.80
CA THR A 88 3.87 -11.85 6.72
C THR A 88 2.88 -10.88 6.09
N VAL A 89 2.21 -11.29 5.03
CA VAL A 89 1.26 -10.44 4.31
C VAL A 89 -0.05 -11.22 4.14
N VAL A 90 -1.16 -10.61 4.57
CA VAL A 90 -2.49 -11.19 4.45
C VAL A 90 -3.43 -10.15 3.84
N GLY A 91 -4.11 -10.53 2.79
CA GLY A 91 -5.13 -9.69 2.17
C GLY A 91 -6.49 -10.40 2.14
N TYR A 92 -7.55 -9.66 2.46
CA TYR A 92 -8.93 -10.15 2.41
C TYR A 92 -9.77 -9.22 1.53
N TRP A 93 -10.44 -9.78 0.52
CA TRP A 93 -11.41 -9.07 -0.30
C TRP A 93 -12.47 -10.00 -0.91
#